data_f913bd990a7fbd1f55ca7dab2c2550fd
#
_entry.id   f913bd990a7fbd1f55ca7dab2c2550fd
#
_cell.length_a   1.000
_cell.length_b   1.000
_cell.length_c   1.000
_cell.angle_alpha   90.00
_cell.angle_beta   90.00
_cell.angle_gamma   90.00
#
_symmetry.space_group_name_H-M   'P 1'
#
loop_
_entity.id
_entity.type
_entity.pdbx_description
1 polymer ?
#
loop_
_entity_poly.entity_id
_entity_poly.type
_entity_poly.pdbx_seq_one_letter_code
_entity_poly.pdbx_strand_id
1 'polypeptide(L)'
;FSERGGHRGTPADTRDYEMPFGVMGPNCKISFVMSRYMHESGMTEEHFGKIAVTGRYHASLNPNAYLRKPITIEDYKKSRLISDPIRLFDCVMPANGGKAYIVASAERAKSMRKPPVYLLGWGECNNASSGPRFRANPLITGLTQAGKRAFEMAGVTHKNIRCLNLYDDYIPIVMIQIEDLGFCGRNDKAFFERTDFTFKGDLPIQTSGGMINCGQPSTTGGMLHVLETVRQIRGEGGDRQVPNIKFGISTGVGAVNYGKNFGCTAAAILGSEV
;
A
#
# COMPACT_ATOMS: atom_id res chain seq x y z
N PHE A 1 -9.20 15.60 -8.99
CA PHE A 1 -9.26 15.12 -10.40
C PHE A 1 -10.04 16.16 -11.17
N SER A 2 -9.38 16.94 -12.03
CA SER A 2 -10.04 17.92 -12.89
C SER A 2 -10.94 17.18 -13.88
N GLU A 3 -12.13 17.70 -14.09
CA GLU A 3 -13.12 17.22 -15.08
C GLU A 3 -12.56 17.10 -16.50
N ARG A 4 -11.36 17.60 -16.78
CA ARG A 4 -10.71 17.57 -18.09
C ARG A 4 -10.00 16.25 -18.42
N GLY A 5 -9.84 15.32 -17.48
CA GLY A 5 -9.15 14.02 -17.71
C GLY A 5 -10.09 12.81 -17.88
N GLY A 6 -11.39 12.97 -17.63
CA GLY A 6 -12.30 11.84 -17.40
C GLY A 6 -12.71 11.02 -18.62
N HIS A 7 -12.56 11.50 -19.83
CA HIS A 7 -13.16 10.81 -20.99
C HIS A 7 -12.19 10.41 -22.11
N ARG A 8 -10.98 10.92 -22.15
CA ARG A 8 -9.98 10.45 -23.09
C ARG A 8 -9.17 9.31 -22.48
N GLY A 9 -9.56 8.08 -22.79
CA GLY A 9 -8.84 6.88 -22.39
C GLY A 9 -9.60 5.95 -21.43
N THR A 10 -10.87 6.20 -21.15
CA THR A 10 -11.70 5.20 -20.44
C THR A 10 -11.87 3.98 -21.34
N PRO A 11 -11.48 2.76 -20.90
CA PRO A 11 -11.68 1.54 -21.67
C PRO A 11 -13.14 1.40 -22.12
N ALA A 12 -13.36 0.88 -23.32
CA ALA A 12 -14.70 0.74 -23.90
C ALA A 12 -15.62 -0.12 -23.00
N ASP A 13 -15.07 -1.19 -22.39
CA ASP A 13 -15.81 -2.02 -21.45
C ASP A 13 -16.30 -1.24 -20.22
N THR A 14 -15.47 -0.38 -19.65
CA THR A 14 -15.87 0.49 -18.53
C THR A 14 -16.95 1.49 -18.95
N ARG A 15 -16.75 2.15 -20.10
CA ARG A 15 -17.71 3.15 -20.60
C ARG A 15 -19.06 2.52 -20.96
N ASP A 16 -19.05 1.37 -21.61
CA ASP A 16 -20.25 0.80 -22.23
C ASP A 16 -20.98 -0.18 -21.29
N TYR A 17 -20.28 -0.79 -20.32
CA TYR A 17 -20.85 -1.85 -19.46
C TYR A 17 -20.77 -1.56 -17.95
N GLU A 18 -19.96 -0.59 -17.49
CA GLU A 18 -19.87 -0.26 -16.07
C GLU A 18 -20.55 1.10 -15.76
N MET A 19 -20.22 2.14 -16.54
CA MET A 19 -20.76 3.49 -16.30
C MET A 19 -22.28 3.58 -16.36
N PRO A 20 -23.01 2.90 -17.27
CA PRO A 20 -24.46 2.92 -17.28
C PRO A 20 -25.12 2.41 -15.99
N PHE A 21 -24.40 1.58 -15.22
CA PHE A 21 -24.83 1.10 -13.91
C PHE A 21 -24.30 1.94 -12.74
N GLY A 22 -23.72 3.10 -13.00
CA GLY A 22 -23.19 3.99 -11.98
C GLY A 22 -21.80 3.59 -11.45
N VAL A 23 -21.14 2.58 -12.03
CA VAL A 23 -19.79 2.18 -11.62
C VAL A 23 -18.78 3.14 -12.23
N MET A 24 -18.50 4.21 -11.48
CA MET A 24 -17.63 5.30 -11.92
C MET A 24 -16.42 5.43 -11.00
N GLY A 25 -15.24 5.45 -11.63
CA GLY A 25 -13.99 5.69 -10.92
C GLY A 25 -13.53 4.54 -10.00
N PRO A 26 -12.42 4.73 -9.28
CA PRO A 26 -11.82 3.67 -8.48
C PRO A 26 -12.61 3.32 -7.22
N ASN A 27 -13.32 4.29 -6.62
CA ASN A 27 -14.04 4.06 -5.37
C ASN A 27 -15.07 2.94 -5.48
N CYS A 28 -15.89 2.92 -6.54
CA CYS A 28 -16.87 1.86 -6.76
C CYS A 28 -16.21 0.49 -6.95
N LYS A 29 -15.09 0.44 -7.69
CA LYS A 29 -14.36 -0.82 -7.93
C LYS A 29 -13.75 -1.38 -6.66
N ILE A 30 -13.20 -0.52 -5.81
CA ILE A 30 -12.64 -0.92 -4.53
C ILE A 30 -13.72 -1.29 -3.51
N SER A 31 -14.90 -0.68 -3.58
CA SER A 31 -16.01 -1.10 -2.71
C SER A 31 -16.44 -2.54 -3.00
N PHE A 32 -16.43 -2.98 -4.26
CA PHE A 32 -16.65 -4.39 -4.59
C PHE A 32 -15.54 -5.31 -4.03
N VAL A 33 -14.28 -4.88 -4.11
CA VAL A 33 -13.16 -5.62 -3.52
C VAL A 33 -13.33 -5.74 -2.01
N MET A 34 -13.64 -4.62 -1.33
CA MET A 34 -13.84 -4.60 0.12
C MET A 34 -15.03 -5.45 0.54
N SER A 35 -16.17 -5.33 -0.14
CA SER A 35 -17.37 -6.16 0.14
C SER A 35 -17.04 -7.64 0.02
N ARG A 36 -16.35 -8.04 -1.05
CA ARG A 36 -15.93 -9.41 -1.25
C ARG A 36 -14.96 -9.89 -0.17
N TYR A 37 -13.99 -9.04 0.20
CA TYR A 37 -13.01 -9.35 1.24
C TYR A 37 -13.68 -9.54 2.59
N MET A 38 -14.60 -8.65 2.98
CA MET A 38 -15.41 -8.79 4.20
C MET A 38 -16.23 -10.08 4.20
N HIS A 39 -16.85 -10.41 3.08
CA HIS A 39 -17.65 -11.63 2.95
C HIS A 39 -16.81 -12.90 3.11
N GLU A 40 -15.64 -12.98 2.49
CA GLU A 40 -14.78 -14.18 2.56
C GLU A 40 -14.03 -14.32 3.88
N SER A 41 -13.59 -13.21 4.49
CA SER A 41 -12.76 -13.23 5.68
C SER A 41 -13.55 -13.09 6.99
N GLY A 42 -14.79 -12.60 6.93
CA GLY A 42 -15.54 -12.19 8.11
C GLY A 42 -14.96 -10.95 8.82
N MET A 43 -14.07 -10.21 8.15
CA MET A 43 -13.55 -8.94 8.68
C MET A 43 -14.65 -7.89 8.73
N THR A 44 -14.57 -7.00 9.71
CA THR A 44 -15.52 -5.93 9.97
C THR A 44 -14.86 -4.56 9.80
N GLU A 45 -15.64 -3.51 9.85
CA GLU A 45 -15.15 -2.12 9.83
C GLU A 45 -14.03 -1.85 10.87
N GLU A 46 -14.03 -2.59 11.99
CA GLU A 46 -12.99 -2.43 13.04
C GLU A 46 -11.60 -2.82 12.55
N HIS A 47 -11.50 -3.87 11.72
CA HIS A 47 -10.23 -4.32 11.18
C HIS A 47 -9.64 -3.29 10.20
N PHE A 48 -10.47 -2.74 9.31
CA PHE A 48 -10.07 -1.65 8.40
C PHE A 48 -9.78 -0.37 9.18
N GLY A 49 -10.62 -0.03 10.14
CA GLY A 49 -10.42 1.09 11.04
C GLY A 49 -9.11 1.03 11.81
N LYS A 50 -8.68 -0.15 12.26
CA LYS A 50 -7.38 -0.35 12.94
C LYS A 50 -6.22 0.06 12.05
N ILE A 51 -6.23 -0.31 10.78
CA ILE A 51 -5.20 0.09 9.81
C ILE A 51 -5.25 1.60 9.57
N ALA A 52 -6.44 2.18 9.39
CA ALA A 52 -6.62 3.62 9.20
C ALA A 52 -6.12 4.44 10.41
N VAL A 53 -6.47 4.02 11.62
CA VAL A 53 -6.03 4.65 12.87
C VAL A 53 -4.52 4.57 13.03
N THR A 54 -3.92 3.41 12.75
CA THR A 54 -2.46 3.23 12.78
C THR A 54 -1.76 4.17 11.79
N GLY A 55 -2.20 4.21 10.53
CA GLY A 55 -1.64 5.13 9.54
C GLY A 55 -1.78 6.60 9.96
N ARG A 56 -2.92 6.99 10.53
CA ARG A 56 -3.14 8.35 11.04
C ARG A 56 -2.27 8.66 12.27
N TYR A 57 -2.04 7.69 13.14
CA TYR A 57 -1.09 7.83 14.25
C TYR A 57 0.33 8.11 13.73
N HIS A 58 0.81 7.34 12.77
CA HIS A 58 2.12 7.61 12.15
C HIS A 58 2.17 8.97 11.47
N ALA A 59 1.10 9.37 10.77
CA ALA A 59 1.00 10.68 10.15
C ALA A 59 1.06 11.83 11.16
N SER A 60 0.50 11.66 12.36
CA SER A 60 0.55 12.68 13.41
C SER A 60 1.98 13.01 13.85
N LEU A 61 2.89 12.02 13.75
CA LEU A 61 4.31 12.14 14.04
C LEU A 61 5.15 12.59 12.82
N ASN A 62 4.53 12.68 11.64
CA ASN A 62 5.23 13.08 10.42
C ASN A 62 4.93 14.56 10.09
N PRO A 63 5.92 15.47 10.19
CA PRO A 63 5.70 16.89 9.91
C PRO A 63 5.28 17.17 8.47
N ASN A 64 5.57 16.24 7.54
CA ASN A 64 5.25 16.37 6.12
C ASN A 64 3.91 15.72 5.73
N ALA A 65 3.18 15.13 6.68
CA ALA A 65 1.87 14.56 6.39
C ALA A 65 0.79 15.65 6.34
N TYR A 66 -0.16 15.48 5.46
CA TYR A 66 -1.29 16.41 5.27
C TYR A 66 -2.31 16.26 6.40
N LEU A 67 -2.70 15.01 6.70
CA LEU A 67 -3.73 14.67 7.68
C LEU A 67 -3.07 14.18 8.98
N ARG A 68 -2.78 15.12 9.88
CA ARG A 68 -2.03 14.85 11.11
C ARG A 68 -2.89 14.72 12.37
N LYS A 69 -4.17 15.11 12.33
CA LYS A 69 -5.05 14.97 13.48
C LYS A 69 -5.35 13.48 13.74
N PRO A 70 -5.02 12.92 14.92
CA PRO A 70 -5.37 11.55 15.26
C PRO A 70 -6.86 11.27 15.13
N ILE A 71 -7.20 10.03 14.84
CA ILE A 71 -8.58 9.53 14.79
C ILE A 71 -8.72 8.27 15.64
N THR A 72 -9.93 7.99 16.08
CA THR A 72 -10.33 6.78 16.78
C THR A 72 -11.06 5.80 15.85
N ILE A 73 -11.32 4.58 16.31
CA ILE A 73 -12.18 3.62 15.61
C ILE A 73 -13.60 4.18 15.44
N GLU A 74 -14.10 4.88 16.46
CA GLU A 74 -15.41 5.54 16.44
C GLU A 74 -15.46 6.65 15.38
N ASP A 75 -14.39 7.44 15.24
CA ASP A 75 -14.28 8.44 14.18
C ASP A 75 -14.30 7.79 12.80
N TYR A 76 -13.59 6.65 12.65
CA TYR A 76 -13.60 5.89 11.41
C TYR A 76 -15.02 5.41 11.07
N LYS A 77 -15.71 4.75 12.00
CA LYS A 77 -17.07 4.22 11.82
C LYS A 77 -18.11 5.33 11.53
N LYS A 78 -17.94 6.52 12.10
CA LYS A 78 -18.81 7.68 11.88
C LYS A 78 -18.47 8.46 10.62
N SER A 79 -17.34 8.17 9.98
CA SER A 79 -16.92 8.89 8.79
C SER A 79 -17.86 8.61 7.61
N ARG A 80 -17.96 9.58 6.71
CA ARG A 80 -18.86 9.51 5.56
C ARG A 80 -18.55 8.29 4.68
N LEU A 81 -19.59 7.56 4.27
CA LEU A 81 -19.50 6.58 3.19
C LEU A 81 -19.18 7.28 1.86
N ILE A 82 -18.22 6.75 1.15
CA ILE A 82 -17.85 7.22 -0.20
C ILE A 82 -18.49 6.32 -1.25
N SER A 83 -18.41 5.01 -1.03
CA SER A 83 -19.06 3.95 -1.81
C SER A 83 -19.15 2.74 -0.89
N ASP A 84 -20.35 2.37 -0.45
CA ASP A 84 -20.54 1.31 0.54
C ASP A 84 -19.79 0.01 0.15
N PRO A 85 -18.96 -0.58 1.04
CA PRO A 85 -18.68 -0.23 2.44
C PRO A 85 -17.53 0.76 2.67
N ILE A 86 -16.92 1.33 1.63
CA ILE A 86 -15.76 2.24 1.73
C ILE A 86 -16.15 3.57 2.37
N ARG A 87 -15.39 3.96 3.38
CA ARG A 87 -15.52 5.22 4.10
C ARG A 87 -14.44 6.23 3.72
N LEU A 88 -14.62 7.47 4.15
CA LEU A 88 -13.68 8.56 3.87
C LEU A 88 -12.23 8.25 4.30
N PHE A 89 -12.05 7.60 5.44
CA PHE A 89 -10.72 7.28 5.95
C PHE A 89 -10.09 6.03 5.32
N ASP A 90 -10.83 5.33 4.46
CA ASP A 90 -10.26 4.28 3.61
C ASP A 90 -9.61 4.83 2.34
N CYS A 91 -9.93 6.07 1.97
CA CYS A 91 -9.59 6.64 0.68
C CYS A 91 -8.38 7.56 0.75
N VAL A 92 -7.52 7.45 -0.25
CA VAL A 92 -6.42 8.40 -0.46
C VAL A 92 -6.95 9.79 -0.82
N MET A 93 -6.21 10.81 -0.40
CA MET A 93 -6.50 12.19 -0.74
C MET A 93 -5.62 12.66 -1.91
N PRO A 94 -6.20 13.10 -3.03
CA PRO A 94 -5.44 13.73 -4.10
C PRO A 94 -4.70 14.97 -3.61
N ALA A 95 -3.43 15.10 -3.97
CA ALA A 95 -2.59 16.22 -3.61
C ALA A 95 -1.59 16.54 -4.73
N ASN A 96 -1.04 17.74 -4.72
CA ASN A 96 0.11 18.07 -5.55
C ASN A 96 1.40 17.72 -4.81
N GLY A 97 2.39 17.19 -5.55
CA GLY A 97 3.67 16.85 -4.95
C GLY A 97 4.63 16.24 -5.94
N GLY A 98 5.90 16.22 -5.56
CA GLY A 98 6.99 15.58 -6.30
C GLY A 98 7.93 14.88 -5.33
N LYS A 99 8.56 13.83 -5.80
CA LYS A 99 9.55 13.05 -5.04
C LYS A 99 10.72 12.72 -5.94
N ALA A 100 11.91 12.65 -5.35
CA ALA A 100 13.13 12.30 -6.06
C ALA A 100 14.03 11.42 -5.19
N TYR A 101 14.72 10.49 -5.81
CA TYR A 101 15.83 9.76 -5.21
C TYR A 101 16.93 9.56 -6.25
N ILE A 102 18.16 9.42 -5.75
CA ILE A 102 19.33 9.18 -6.58
C ILE A 102 19.67 7.71 -6.51
N VAL A 103 19.77 7.08 -7.67
CA VAL A 103 20.27 5.70 -7.80
C VAL A 103 21.71 5.77 -8.29
N ALA A 104 22.59 5.00 -7.65
CA ALA A 104 24.01 4.93 -7.99
C ALA A 104 24.50 3.48 -7.84
N SER A 105 25.68 3.18 -8.41
CA SER A 105 26.34 1.89 -8.10
C SER A 105 26.65 1.80 -6.60
N ALA A 106 26.71 0.56 -6.08
CA ALA A 106 27.02 0.33 -4.66
C ALA A 106 28.39 0.93 -4.26
N GLU A 107 29.39 0.85 -5.15
CA GLU A 107 30.72 1.44 -4.93
C GLU A 107 30.63 2.97 -4.77
N ARG A 108 29.94 3.63 -5.68
CA ARG A 108 29.76 5.08 -5.59
C ARG A 108 28.94 5.49 -4.38
N ALA A 109 27.92 4.74 -4.03
CA ALA A 109 27.07 5.02 -2.90
C ALA A 109 27.83 4.99 -1.56
N LYS A 110 28.84 4.14 -1.40
CA LYS A 110 29.71 4.06 -0.22
C LYS A 110 30.52 5.33 0.03
N SER A 111 30.87 6.08 -1.01
CA SER A 111 31.62 7.35 -0.91
C SER A 111 30.72 8.58 -0.71
N MET A 112 29.38 8.40 -0.67
CA MET A 112 28.44 9.50 -0.49
C MET A 112 28.29 9.88 0.98
N ARG A 113 27.85 11.13 1.22
CA ARG A 113 27.66 11.68 2.57
C ARG A 113 26.69 10.91 3.45
N LYS A 114 25.63 10.35 2.86
CA LYS A 114 24.62 9.57 3.58
C LYS A 114 24.86 8.08 3.41
N PRO A 115 24.59 7.27 4.46
CA PRO A 115 24.70 5.82 4.33
C PRO A 115 23.87 5.30 3.15
N PRO A 116 24.42 4.37 2.36
CA PRO A 116 23.70 3.77 1.27
C PRO A 116 22.53 2.90 1.80
N VAL A 117 21.49 2.81 0.99
CA VAL A 117 20.43 1.80 1.15
C VAL A 117 20.39 1.02 -0.15
N TYR A 118 20.52 -0.28 -0.04
CA TYR A 118 20.65 -1.15 -1.18
C TYR A 118 19.30 -1.70 -1.61
N LEU A 119 19.05 -1.75 -2.92
CA LEU A 119 17.97 -2.55 -3.49
C LEU A 119 18.46 -4.00 -3.59
N LEU A 120 18.01 -4.84 -2.67
CA LEU A 120 18.48 -6.22 -2.53
C LEU A 120 17.69 -7.18 -3.41
N GLY A 121 16.41 -6.94 -3.58
CA GLY A 121 15.56 -7.76 -4.40
C GLY A 121 14.32 -7.01 -4.87
N TRP A 122 13.85 -7.38 -6.03
CA TRP A 122 12.64 -6.82 -6.60
C TRP A 122 11.88 -7.84 -7.44
N GLY A 123 10.61 -7.63 -7.57
CA GLY A 123 9.75 -8.39 -8.45
C GLY A 123 8.63 -7.54 -8.99
N GLU A 124 8.20 -7.90 -10.16
CA GLU A 124 7.11 -7.23 -10.88
C GLU A 124 6.20 -8.27 -11.51
N CYS A 125 4.90 -7.99 -11.51
CA CYS A 125 3.92 -8.81 -12.18
C CYS A 125 2.92 -7.90 -12.88
N ASN A 126 2.98 -7.90 -14.21
CA ASN A 126 2.10 -7.13 -15.08
C ASN A 126 1.05 -8.06 -15.71
N ASN A 127 -0.15 -7.54 -15.90
CA ASN A 127 -1.23 -8.25 -16.57
C ASN A 127 -1.46 -9.67 -16.01
N ALA A 128 -1.32 -9.84 -14.69
CA ALA A 128 -1.47 -11.12 -14.02
C ALA A 128 -2.81 -11.84 -14.36
N SER A 129 -3.73 -11.12 -14.99
CA SER A 129 -4.99 -11.63 -15.52
C SER A 129 -5.37 -10.86 -16.78
N SER A 130 -4.54 -11.00 -17.80
CA SER A 130 -4.71 -10.31 -19.10
C SER A 130 -5.83 -10.88 -20.00
N GLY A 131 -6.49 -11.93 -19.59
CA GLY A 131 -7.56 -12.54 -20.38
C GLY A 131 -8.95 -11.97 -20.08
N PRO A 132 -9.97 -12.30 -20.91
CA PRO A 132 -11.36 -11.98 -20.64
C PRO A 132 -11.92 -12.75 -19.44
N ARG A 133 -11.14 -13.68 -18.89
CA ARG A 133 -11.56 -14.52 -17.76
C ARG A 133 -11.23 -13.81 -16.44
N PHE A 134 -12.21 -13.77 -15.55
CA PHE A 134 -11.99 -13.39 -14.16
C PHE A 134 -11.09 -14.41 -13.47
N ARG A 135 -10.24 -13.97 -12.56
CA ARG A 135 -9.55 -14.89 -11.68
C ARG A 135 -10.56 -15.63 -10.80
N ALA A 136 -10.19 -16.86 -10.45
CA ALA A 136 -10.95 -17.64 -9.48
C ALA A 136 -11.12 -16.90 -8.14
N ASN A 137 -10.09 -16.17 -7.71
CA ASN A 137 -10.17 -15.29 -6.55
C ASN A 137 -9.67 -13.87 -6.91
N PRO A 138 -10.58 -12.87 -6.99
CA PRO A 138 -10.21 -11.47 -7.32
C PRO A 138 -9.41 -10.77 -6.22
N LEU A 139 -9.31 -11.35 -5.02
CA LEU A 139 -8.54 -10.81 -3.91
C LEU A 139 -7.06 -11.23 -3.93
N ILE A 140 -6.66 -12.09 -4.87
CA ILE A 140 -5.25 -12.48 -5.05
C ILE A 140 -4.66 -11.61 -6.15
N THR A 141 -3.63 -10.85 -5.84
CA THR A 141 -2.96 -9.94 -6.78
C THR A 141 -1.67 -10.54 -7.35
N GLY A 142 -1.03 -9.83 -8.27
CA GLY A 142 0.28 -10.19 -8.80
C GLY A 142 1.41 -10.08 -7.76
N LEU A 143 1.15 -9.49 -6.58
CA LEU A 143 2.14 -9.41 -5.50
C LEU A 143 2.54 -10.77 -4.95
N THR A 144 1.68 -11.79 -5.04
CA THR A 144 2.07 -13.17 -4.71
C THR A 144 3.30 -13.62 -5.49
N GLN A 145 3.40 -13.23 -6.76
CA GLN A 145 4.54 -13.56 -7.63
C GLN A 145 5.67 -12.54 -7.49
N ALA A 146 5.34 -11.25 -7.49
CA ALA A 146 6.31 -10.18 -7.38
C ALA A 146 7.04 -10.22 -6.02
N GLY A 147 6.31 -10.43 -4.92
CA GLY A 147 6.88 -10.59 -3.59
C GLY A 147 7.80 -11.80 -3.49
N LYS A 148 7.34 -12.96 -3.97
CA LYS A 148 8.17 -14.18 -3.99
C LYS A 148 9.51 -13.94 -4.68
N ARG A 149 9.52 -13.35 -5.87
CA ARG A 149 10.75 -13.00 -6.60
C ARG A 149 11.63 -12.03 -5.83
N ALA A 150 11.04 -11.02 -5.21
CA ALA A 150 11.78 -10.04 -4.43
C ALA A 150 12.48 -10.68 -3.23
N PHE A 151 11.81 -11.58 -2.49
CA PHE A 151 12.40 -12.34 -1.38
C PHE A 151 13.50 -13.29 -1.83
N GLU A 152 13.27 -14.04 -2.91
CA GLU A 152 14.27 -14.98 -3.49
C GLU A 152 15.53 -14.22 -3.93
N MET A 153 15.39 -13.08 -4.62
CA MET A 153 16.52 -12.27 -5.08
C MET A 153 17.27 -11.64 -3.90
N ALA A 154 16.57 -11.16 -2.89
CA ALA A 154 17.18 -10.54 -1.72
C ALA A 154 17.84 -11.54 -0.76
N GLY A 155 17.54 -12.84 -0.87
CA GLY A 155 18.05 -13.87 0.04
C GLY A 155 17.59 -13.71 1.49
N VAL A 156 16.46 -13.01 1.72
CA VAL A 156 15.91 -12.75 3.06
C VAL A 156 14.55 -13.42 3.23
N THR A 157 14.11 -13.54 4.47
CA THR A 157 12.80 -14.08 4.83
C THR A 157 11.91 -13.02 5.46
N HIS A 158 10.62 -13.32 5.65
CA HIS A 158 9.67 -12.44 6.34
C HIS A 158 10.15 -11.99 7.72
N LYS A 159 10.88 -12.84 8.45
CA LYS A 159 11.43 -12.55 9.78
C LYS A 159 12.50 -11.45 9.77
N ASN A 160 13.13 -11.22 8.64
CA ASN A 160 14.14 -10.18 8.47
C ASN A 160 13.50 -8.80 8.22
N ILE A 161 12.29 -8.77 7.67
CA ILE A 161 11.60 -7.51 7.32
C ILE A 161 10.99 -6.87 8.57
N ARG A 162 11.40 -5.64 8.84
CA ARG A 162 10.94 -4.88 10.03
C ARG A 162 9.96 -3.76 9.71
N CYS A 163 9.73 -3.44 8.45
CA CYS A 163 8.81 -2.38 8.07
C CYS A 163 8.22 -2.66 6.69
N LEU A 164 6.91 -2.49 6.57
CA LEU A 164 6.16 -2.60 5.34
C LEU A 164 5.59 -1.22 4.95
N ASN A 165 6.12 -0.63 3.91
CA ASN A 165 5.54 0.57 3.31
C ASN A 165 4.84 0.17 2.01
N LEU A 166 3.57 -0.17 2.14
CA LEU A 166 2.74 -0.76 1.10
C LEU A 166 1.96 0.33 0.35
N TYR A 167 1.69 0.12 -0.92
CA TYR A 167 0.86 1.02 -1.70
C TYR A 167 -0.55 1.11 -1.12
N ASP A 168 -1.01 2.32 -0.76
CA ASP A 168 -2.21 2.54 0.04
C ASP A 168 -3.16 3.59 -0.56
N ASP A 169 -3.64 3.34 -1.76
CA ASP A 169 -4.76 4.13 -2.28
C ASP A 169 -6.02 3.91 -1.43
N TYR A 170 -6.16 2.69 -0.89
CA TYR A 170 -7.30 2.27 -0.07
C TYR A 170 -6.85 1.26 0.99
N ILE A 171 -7.46 1.33 2.17
CA ILE A 171 -7.15 0.42 3.30
C ILE A 171 -7.29 -1.07 2.94
N PRO A 172 -8.37 -1.55 2.28
CA PRO A 172 -8.47 -2.97 1.93
C PRO A 172 -7.30 -3.45 1.05
N ILE A 173 -6.74 -2.58 0.21
CA ILE A 173 -5.58 -2.91 -0.61
C ILE A 173 -4.34 -3.18 0.25
N VAL A 174 -4.14 -2.43 1.33
CA VAL A 174 -3.03 -2.65 2.28
C VAL A 174 -3.13 -4.04 2.90
N MET A 175 -4.32 -4.43 3.36
CA MET A 175 -4.55 -5.73 4.00
C MET A 175 -4.31 -6.89 3.03
N ILE A 176 -4.85 -6.80 1.82
CA ILE A 176 -4.63 -7.81 0.76
C ILE A 176 -3.14 -7.95 0.43
N GLN A 177 -2.38 -6.86 0.41
CA GLN A 177 -0.93 -6.92 0.15
C GLN A 177 -0.16 -7.63 1.26
N ILE A 178 -0.54 -7.46 2.53
CA ILE A 178 0.07 -8.18 3.67
C ILE A 178 -0.10 -9.70 3.49
N GLU A 179 -1.30 -10.13 3.09
CA GLU A 179 -1.61 -11.53 2.79
C GLU A 179 -0.87 -12.04 1.55
N ASP A 180 -0.88 -11.27 0.46
CA ASP A 180 -0.23 -11.64 -0.81
C ASP A 180 1.29 -11.78 -0.67
N LEU A 181 1.90 -10.94 0.15
CA LEU A 181 3.31 -11.01 0.49
C LEU A 181 3.64 -12.15 1.45
N GLY A 182 2.64 -12.83 2.04
CA GLY A 182 2.82 -14.00 2.91
C GLY A 182 3.19 -13.67 4.36
N PHE A 183 2.91 -12.46 4.85
CA PHE A 183 3.11 -12.11 6.27
C PHE A 183 2.06 -12.75 7.17
N CYS A 184 0.93 -13.12 6.62
CA CYS A 184 -0.11 -13.92 7.27
C CYS A 184 -0.80 -14.85 6.27
N GLY A 185 -1.65 -15.74 6.78
CA GLY A 185 -2.53 -16.56 5.97
C GLY A 185 -3.59 -15.73 5.24
N ARG A 186 -4.19 -16.33 4.21
CA ARG A 186 -5.32 -15.72 3.51
C ARG A 186 -6.52 -15.66 4.44
N ASN A 187 -7.20 -14.49 4.50
CA ASN A 187 -8.36 -14.24 5.35
C ASN A 187 -8.09 -14.46 6.86
N ASP A 188 -6.85 -14.26 7.31
CA ASP A 188 -6.45 -14.45 8.71
C ASP A 188 -6.91 -13.26 9.57
N LYS A 189 -8.21 -13.26 9.89
CA LYS A 189 -8.82 -12.23 10.74
C LYS A 189 -8.10 -12.09 12.09
N ALA A 190 -7.75 -13.22 12.73
CA ALA A 190 -7.07 -13.23 14.02
C ALA A 190 -5.69 -12.57 13.96
N PHE A 191 -4.98 -12.67 12.83
CA PHE A 191 -3.73 -11.94 12.63
C PHE A 191 -3.95 -10.43 12.70
N PHE A 192 -4.95 -9.90 12.00
CA PHE A 192 -5.25 -8.46 12.01
C PHE A 192 -5.77 -7.98 13.37
N GLU A 193 -6.43 -8.83 14.14
CA GLU A 193 -6.86 -8.52 15.51
C GLU A 193 -5.70 -8.37 16.48
N ARG A 194 -4.76 -9.35 16.50
CA ARG A 194 -3.69 -9.42 17.51
C ARG A 194 -2.46 -8.57 17.18
N THR A 195 -2.15 -8.34 15.89
CA THR A 195 -0.90 -7.69 15.47
C THR A 195 -0.90 -6.20 15.78
N ASP A 196 0.14 -5.72 16.44
CA ASP A 196 0.43 -4.29 16.55
C ASP A 196 1.18 -3.80 15.32
N PHE A 197 0.50 -2.97 14.52
CA PHE A 197 1.04 -2.39 13.29
C PHE A 197 1.74 -1.05 13.49
N THR A 198 1.87 -0.56 14.72
CA THR A 198 2.57 0.69 15.01
C THR A 198 4.07 0.56 14.75
N PHE A 199 4.78 1.69 14.62
CA PHE A 199 6.22 1.70 14.32
C PHE A 199 7.11 1.02 15.39
N LYS A 200 6.58 0.77 16.59
CA LYS A 200 7.23 0.00 17.68
C LYS A 200 6.65 -1.42 17.83
N GLY A 201 5.58 -1.72 17.10
CA GLY A 201 4.82 -2.96 17.22
C GLY A 201 5.47 -4.16 16.53
N ASP A 202 4.64 -5.19 16.35
CA ASP A 202 5.03 -6.49 15.81
C ASP A 202 5.41 -6.39 14.34
N LEU A 203 4.59 -5.69 13.55
CA LEU A 203 4.76 -5.52 12.10
C LEU A 203 4.45 -4.07 11.69
N PRO A 204 5.41 -3.16 11.80
CA PRO A 204 5.23 -1.76 11.40
C PRO A 204 4.81 -1.60 9.94
N ILE A 205 3.70 -0.91 9.71
CA ILE A 205 3.20 -0.58 8.37
C ILE A 205 3.09 0.93 8.20
N GLN A 206 3.21 1.44 6.95
CA GLN A 206 2.89 2.84 6.61
C GLN A 206 3.48 3.86 7.57
N THR A 207 4.76 3.74 7.91
CA THR A 207 5.40 4.56 8.94
C THR A 207 5.47 6.05 8.65
N SER A 208 5.25 6.48 7.39
CA SER A 208 5.03 7.89 7.04
C SER A 208 3.61 8.38 7.30
N GLY A 209 2.67 7.47 7.52
CA GLY A 209 1.23 7.68 7.47
C GLY A 209 0.60 7.27 6.14
N GLY A 210 1.41 6.81 5.18
CA GLY A 210 0.97 6.39 3.86
C GLY A 210 0.47 7.52 2.95
N MET A 211 0.08 7.19 1.74
CA MET A 211 -0.51 8.16 0.79
C MET A 211 -1.87 8.66 1.27
N ILE A 212 -2.64 7.84 1.99
CA ILE A 212 -3.93 8.23 2.57
C ILE A 212 -3.78 9.50 3.42
N ASN A 213 -2.68 9.63 4.17
CA ASN A 213 -2.48 10.74 5.08
C ASN A 213 -1.46 11.78 4.58
N CYS A 214 -0.53 11.39 3.72
CA CYS A 214 0.46 12.30 3.12
C CYS A 214 0.00 12.92 1.80
N GLY A 215 -1.09 12.43 1.22
CA GLY A 215 -1.57 12.82 -0.10
C GLY A 215 -0.95 12.02 -1.25
N GLN A 216 -1.74 11.84 -2.31
CA GLN A 216 -1.34 11.12 -3.52
C GLN A 216 -1.18 12.07 -4.70
N PRO A 217 0.04 12.33 -5.15
CA PRO A 217 0.31 13.12 -6.35
C PRO A 217 0.32 12.22 -7.59
N SER A 218 -0.80 11.57 -7.90
CA SER A 218 -0.97 10.69 -9.06
C SER A 218 0.14 9.61 -9.16
N THR A 219 0.80 9.47 -10.31
CA THR A 219 1.82 8.43 -10.58
C THR A 219 3.03 8.46 -9.64
N THR A 220 3.31 9.59 -9.00
CA THR A 220 4.44 9.69 -8.05
C THR A 220 4.08 9.23 -6.63
N GLY A 221 2.83 8.83 -6.40
CA GLY A 221 2.36 8.35 -5.09
C GLY A 221 3.20 7.19 -4.54
N GLY A 222 3.41 6.16 -5.33
CA GLY A 222 4.20 4.97 -4.94
C GLY A 222 5.64 5.26 -4.50
N MET A 223 6.25 6.33 -4.97
CA MET A 223 7.60 6.74 -4.53
C MET A 223 7.65 7.09 -3.03
N LEU A 224 6.53 7.45 -2.40
CA LEU A 224 6.48 7.74 -0.96
C LEU A 224 6.97 6.54 -0.14
N HIS A 225 6.54 5.35 -0.50
CA HIS A 225 6.83 4.11 0.21
C HIS A 225 8.32 3.75 0.15
N VAL A 226 8.93 3.88 -1.03
CA VAL A 226 10.37 3.68 -1.21
C VAL A 226 11.18 4.69 -0.40
N LEU A 227 10.81 5.98 -0.47
CA LEU A 227 11.49 7.04 0.28
C LEU A 227 11.37 6.85 1.80
N GLU A 228 10.19 6.45 2.27
CA GLU A 228 10.00 6.19 3.70
C GLU A 228 10.82 4.98 4.15
N THR A 229 10.86 3.90 3.37
CA THR A 229 11.68 2.73 3.68
C THR A 229 13.17 3.10 3.75
N VAL A 230 13.65 3.92 2.82
CA VAL A 230 15.03 4.45 2.84
C VAL A 230 15.29 5.28 4.11
N ARG A 231 14.36 6.17 4.49
CA ARG A 231 14.50 6.98 5.73
C ARG A 231 14.55 6.11 6.97
N GLN A 232 13.68 5.12 7.07
CA GLN A 232 13.65 4.20 8.20
C GLN A 232 14.97 3.43 8.33
N ILE A 233 15.49 2.87 7.23
CA ILE A 233 16.75 2.11 7.21
C ILE A 233 17.95 3.01 7.57
N ARG A 234 17.91 4.28 7.19
CA ARG A 234 18.96 5.28 7.54
C ARG A 234 18.88 5.82 8.96
N GLY A 235 17.86 5.47 9.74
CA GLY A 235 17.63 6.09 11.04
C GLY A 235 17.11 7.53 10.97
N GLU A 236 16.50 7.91 9.85
CA GLU A 236 15.96 9.25 9.59
C GLU A 236 14.43 9.34 9.82
N GLY A 237 13.84 8.34 10.48
CA GLY A 237 12.41 8.27 10.76
C GLY A 237 11.91 9.28 11.81
N GLY A 238 12.80 9.89 12.60
CA GLY A 238 12.42 10.81 13.68
C GLY A 238 11.56 10.12 14.74
N ASP A 239 10.49 10.78 15.20
CA ASP A 239 9.59 10.27 16.25
C ASP A 239 8.87 8.96 15.88
N ARG A 240 8.89 8.57 14.60
CA ARG A 240 8.30 7.33 14.08
C ARG A 240 9.35 6.33 13.61
N GLN A 241 10.58 6.45 14.12
CA GLN A 241 11.67 5.53 13.77
C GLN A 241 11.38 4.11 14.24
N VAL A 242 11.39 3.16 13.30
CA VAL A 242 11.29 1.73 13.60
C VAL A 242 12.59 1.26 14.24
N PRO A 243 12.54 0.63 15.44
CA PRO A 243 13.75 0.18 16.12
C PRO A 243 14.45 -0.95 15.35
N ASN A 244 15.79 -0.89 15.31
CA ASN A 244 16.66 -1.94 14.79
C ASN A 244 16.33 -2.42 13.37
N ILE A 245 15.82 -1.53 12.51
CA ILE A 245 15.50 -1.87 11.14
C ILE A 245 16.77 -2.04 10.30
N LYS A 246 16.90 -3.21 9.66
CA LYS A 246 17.91 -3.49 8.63
C LYS A 246 17.29 -3.65 7.26
N PHE A 247 16.11 -4.26 7.20
CA PHE A 247 15.41 -4.55 5.95
C PHE A 247 13.96 -4.07 6.01
N GLY A 248 13.51 -3.52 4.91
CA GLY A 248 12.12 -3.10 4.71
C GLY A 248 11.64 -3.45 3.31
N ILE A 249 10.33 -3.55 3.15
CA ILE A 249 9.70 -3.80 1.86
C ILE A 249 8.82 -2.62 1.47
N SER A 250 8.88 -2.25 0.20
CA SER A 250 7.98 -1.29 -0.43
C SER A 250 7.25 -1.94 -1.60
N THR A 251 6.00 -1.56 -1.80
CA THR A 251 5.21 -2.07 -2.92
C THR A 251 4.67 -0.95 -3.80
N GLY A 252 4.31 -1.31 -5.02
CA GLY A 252 3.57 -0.50 -5.97
C GLY A 252 2.42 -1.31 -6.54
N VAL A 253 1.28 -0.66 -6.69
CA VAL A 253 0.08 -1.25 -7.30
C VAL A 253 -0.49 -0.26 -8.29
N GLY A 254 -0.78 -0.71 -9.50
CA GLY A 254 -1.41 0.11 -10.52
C GLY A 254 -2.70 -0.52 -11.03
N ALA A 255 -3.63 0.34 -11.46
CA ALA A 255 -4.89 0.01 -12.10
C ALA A 255 -5.67 -1.15 -11.47
N VAL A 256 -6.58 -0.84 -10.58
CA VAL A 256 -7.48 -1.84 -9.96
C VAL A 256 -8.74 -1.97 -10.78
N ASN A 257 -8.93 -3.15 -11.36
CA ASN A 257 -10.18 -3.54 -12.03
C ASN A 257 -10.77 -4.75 -11.30
N TYR A 258 -11.91 -4.56 -10.64
CA TYR A 258 -12.61 -5.68 -10.00
C TYR A 258 -12.79 -6.85 -10.95
N GLY A 259 -12.44 -8.04 -10.51
CA GLY A 259 -12.53 -9.28 -11.30
C GLY A 259 -11.40 -9.48 -12.32
N LYS A 260 -10.60 -8.46 -12.61
CA LYS A 260 -9.49 -8.55 -13.59
C LYS A 260 -8.11 -8.42 -12.97
N ASN A 261 -8.00 -8.33 -11.64
CA ASN A 261 -6.81 -7.99 -10.87
C ASN A 261 -6.33 -6.54 -10.98
N PHE A 262 -5.32 -6.29 -10.16
CA PHE A 262 -4.47 -5.12 -10.29
C PHE A 262 -3.62 -5.26 -11.57
N GLY A 263 -3.68 -4.28 -12.45
CA GLY A 263 -3.04 -4.32 -13.77
C GLY A 263 -1.54 -4.49 -13.72
N CYS A 264 -0.89 -3.93 -12.69
CA CYS A 264 0.52 -4.15 -12.39
C CYS A 264 0.77 -4.10 -10.88
N THR A 265 1.72 -4.90 -10.43
CA THR A 265 2.16 -4.93 -9.04
C THR A 265 3.67 -5.09 -8.99
N ALA A 266 4.30 -4.44 -8.03
CA ALA A 266 5.74 -4.55 -7.81
C ALA A 266 6.06 -4.59 -6.31
N ALA A 267 7.13 -5.29 -5.96
CA ALA A 267 7.70 -5.31 -4.63
C ALA A 267 9.19 -5.05 -4.70
N ALA A 268 9.73 -4.29 -3.75
CA ALA A 268 11.14 -4.00 -3.62
C ALA A 268 11.58 -4.19 -2.17
N ILE A 269 12.60 -4.99 -1.95
CA ILE A 269 13.23 -5.18 -0.64
C ILE A 269 14.50 -4.35 -0.59
N LEU A 270 14.55 -3.49 0.42
CA LEU A 270 15.64 -2.56 0.68
C LEU A 270 16.37 -2.94 1.97
N GLY A 271 17.68 -2.74 2.01
CA GLY A 271 18.50 -3.06 3.18
C GLY A 271 19.68 -2.12 3.41
N SER A 272 20.21 -2.13 4.64
CA SER A 272 21.41 -1.39 5.03
C SER A 272 22.71 -2.10 4.66
N GLU A 273 22.63 -3.37 4.34
CA GLU A 273 23.77 -4.25 4.01
C GLU A 273 23.39 -5.16 2.85
N VAL A 274 24.41 -5.65 2.11
CA VAL A 274 24.28 -6.59 0.96
C VAL A 274 24.58 -7.99 1.41
#